data_767f2915d785152e1fbe9540e70dde98
#
_entry.id   767f2915d785152e1fbe9540e70dde98
#
_cell.length_a   1.000
_cell.length_b   1.000
_cell.length_c   1.000
_cell.angle_alpha   90.00
_cell.angle_beta   90.00
_cell.angle_gamma   90.00
#
_symmetry.space_group_name_H-M   'P 1'
#
loop_
_entity.id
_entity.type
_entity.pdbx_description
1 polymer ?
#
loop_
_entity_poly.entity_id
_entity_poly.type
_entity_poly.pdbx_seq_one_letter_code
_entity_poly.pdbx_strand_id
1 'polypeptide(L)'
;VLDAPEIRNAAGHSEVMLTRRGPILVECGARLGGGQVPEINMRCLGMSQMHLQVLAIAKPDEFERLPEVAYALRERPRHVSLINPLEEGVVPGDEALAAIRALPSYAHTVMAHPAGSPIPRTIDVATQPGFVYLISDDREQILADYRTLREIEEDYLYDPGRVPATA
;
A
#
# COMPACT_ATOMS: atom_id res chain seq x y z
N VAL A 1 22.94 -3.99 -4.55
CA VAL A 1 22.43 -2.60 -4.43
C VAL A 1 23.02 -1.91 -3.21
N LEU A 2 22.89 -2.48 -2.02
CA LEU A 2 23.35 -1.85 -0.77
C LEU A 2 24.87 -1.75 -0.64
N ASP A 3 25.63 -2.62 -1.27
CA ASP A 3 27.09 -2.59 -1.25
C ASP A 3 27.70 -1.37 -1.99
N ALA A 4 27.02 -0.89 -3.04
CA ALA A 4 27.49 0.25 -3.81
C ALA A 4 27.52 1.57 -3.01
N PRO A 5 26.47 1.92 -2.19
CA PRO A 5 26.51 3.06 -1.27
C PRO A 5 27.13 2.73 0.10
N GLU A 6 27.77 1.57 0.25
CA GLU A 6 28.38 1.12 1.52
C GLU A 6 27.43 1.05 2.72
N ILE A 7 26.14 0.81 2.48
CA ILE A 7 25.14 0.66 3.55
C ILE A 7 25.37 -0.69 4.24
N ARG A 8 25.73 -0.64 5.52
CA ARG A 8 25.97 -1.81 6.37
C ARG A 8 25.24 -1.68 7.70
N ASN A 9 24.88 -2.83 8.26
CA ASN A 9 24.23 -2.92 9.59
C ASN A 9 22.98 -2.02 9.75
N ALA A 10 22.21 -1.86 8.68
CA ALA A 10 21.00 -1.05 8.64
C ALA A 10 19.94 -1.72 7.77
N ALA A 11 18.67 -1.39 8.04
CA ALA A 11 17.58 -1.73 7.15
C ALA A 11 17.71 -0.94 5.83
N GLY A 12 17.46 -1.61 4.70
CA GLY A 12 17.40 -0.97 3.38
C GLY A 12 15.96 -0.97 2.85
N HIS A 13 15.53 0.17 2.34
CA HIS A 13 14.30 0.31 1.58
C HIS A 13 14.64 0.60 0.13
N SER A 14 14.27 -0.30 -0.77
CA SER A 14 14.55 -0.16 -2.21
C SER A 14 13.26 -0.20 -3.00
N GLU A 15 13.09 0.78 -3.86
CA GLU A 15 12.00 0.82 -4.84
C GLU A 15 12.52 0.33 -6.18
N VAL A 16 11.84 -0.65 -6.74
CA VAL A 16 12.27 -1.34 -7.97
C VAL A 16 11.11 -1.42 -8.95
N MET A 17 11.35 -1.02 -10.18
CA MET A 17 10.40 -1.20 -11.28
C MET A 17 10.73 -2.49 -12.04
N LEU A 18 9.76 -3.39 -12.13
CA LEU A 18 9.89 -4.60 -12.95
C LEU A 18 9.60 -4.27 -14.41
N THR A 19 10.58 -4.41 -15.28
CA THR A 19 10.47 -4.15 -16.71
C THR A 19 10.73 -5.40 -17.53
N ARG A 20 10.45 -5.34 -18.85
CA ARG A 20 10.78 -6.45 -19.77
C ARG A 20 12.29 -6.72 -19.85
N ARG A 21 13.14 -5.77 -19.47
CA ARG A 21 14.63 -5.90 -19.44
C ARG A 21 15.16 -6.30 -18.07
N GLY A 22 14.27 -6.61 -17.12
CA GLY A 22 14.61 -6.94 -15.73
C GLY A 22 14.29 -5.80 -14.76
N PRO A 23 14.65 -5.97 -13.47
CA PRO A 23 14.41 -4.97 -12.44
C PRO A 23 15.29 -3.73 -12.62
N ILE A 24 14.70 -2.55 -12.50
CA ILE A 24 15.37 -1.26 -12.54
C ILE A 24 15.18 -0.59 -11.18
N LEU A 25 16.27 -0.23 -10.52
CA LEU A 25 16.24 0.52 -9.26
C LEU A 25 15.70 1.94 -9.51
N VAL A 26 14.72 2.33 -8.74
CA VAL A 26 14.15 3.69 -8.71
C VAL A 26 14.77 4.49 -7.58
N GLU A 27 14.71 3.96 -6.35
CA GLU A 27 15.26 4.59 -5.15
C GLU A 27 15.81 3.52 -4.19
N CYS A 28 16.83 3.91 -3.42
CA CYS A 28 17.34 3.11 -2.31
C CYS A 28 17.68 4.02 -1.14
N GLY A 29 17.12 3.73 0.03
CA GLY A 29 17.37 4.45 1.28
C GLY A 29 17.79 3.52 2.41
N ALA A 30 18.73 3.97 3.26
CA ALA A 30 19.16 3.28 4.48
C ALA A 30 18.15 3.51 5.60
N ARG A 31 16.92 3.04 5.43
CA ARG A 31 15.80 3.21 6.37
C ARG A 31 14.80 2.06 6.27
N LEU A 32 13.95 1.94 7.27
CA LEU A 32 12.76 1.09 7.20
C LEU A 32 11.76 1.65 6.18
N GLY A 33 10.99 0.78 5.54
CA GLY A 33 9.81 1.16 4.77
C GLY A 33 8.76 1.81 5.67
N GLY A 34 8.16 2.90 5.20
CA GLY A 34 7.17 3.67 5.95
C GLY A 34 5.72 3.19 5.76
N GLY A 35 4.77 3.97 6.27
CA GLY A 35 3.34 3.74 6.16
C GLY A 35 2.88 2.44 6.80
N GLN A 36 1.94 1.76 6.16
CA GLN A 36 1.38 0.47 6.61
C GLN A 36 2.21 -0.75 6.17
N VAL A 37 3.36 -0.56 5.50
CA VAL A 37 4.20 -1.65 4.98
C VAL A 37 4.58 -2.68 6.06
N PRO A 38 4.96 -2.30 7.29
CA PRO A 38 5.29 -3.28 8.32
C PRO A 38 4.12 -4.20 8.69
N GLU A 39 2.90 -3.66 8.82
CA GLU A 39 1.69 -4.43 9.15
C GLU A 39 1.28 -5.35 7.99
N ILE A 40 1.30 -4.83 6.77
CA ILE A 40 1.04 -5.61 5.55
C ILE A 40 2.04 -6.76 5.42
N ASN A 41 3.33 -6.51 5.66
CA ASN A 41 4.35 -7.55 5.62
C ASN A 41 4.14 -8.61 6.70
N MET A 42 3.73 -8.24 7.91
CA MET A 42 3.37 -9.22 8.95
C MET A 42 2.25 -10.14 8.50
N ARG A 43 1.20 -9.60 7.88
CA ARG A 43 0.10 -10.39 7.34
C ARG A 43 0.56 -11.28 6.17
N CYS A 44 1.20 -10.70 5.17
CA CYS A 44 1.50 -11.38 3.91
C CYS A 44 2.72 -12.31 3.98
N LEU A 45 3.70 -12.02 4.84
CA LEU A 45 4.99 -12.72 4.91
C LEU A 45 5.24 -13.38 6.27
N GLY A 46 4.48 -13.00 7.32
CA GLY A 46 4.70 -13.44 8.68
C GLY A 46 5.85 -12.74 9.42
N MET A 47 6.49 -11.76 8.77
CA MET A 47 7.53 -10.92 9.37
C MET A 47 7.61 -9.57 8.66
N SER A 48 8.21 -8.58 9.33
CA SER A 48 8.42 -7.24 8.78
C SER A 48 9.85 -6.77 8.99
N GLN A 49 10.27 -5.72 8.29
CA GLN A 49 11.57 -5.08 8.51
C GLN A 49 11.76 -4.62 9.96
N MET A 50 10.70 -4.14 10.62
CA MET A 50 10.75 -3.75 12.04
C MET A 50 11.08 -4.96 12.92
N HIS A 51 10.47 -6.11 12.68
CA HIS A 51 10.79 -7.36 13.37
C HIS A 51 12.26 -7.75 13.21
N LEU A 52 12.72 -7.74 11.96
CA LEU A 52 14.11 -8.08 11.64
C LEU A 52 15.10 -7.10 12.27
N GLN A 53 14.79 -5.79 12.28
CA GLN A 53 15.63 -4.78 12.92
C GLN A 53 15.72 -4.98 14.44
N VAL A 54 14.59 -5.26 15.10
CA VAL A 54 14.56 -5.56 16.54
C VAL A 54 15.32 -6.85 16.84
N LEU A 55 15.12 -7.89 16.03
CA LEU A 55 15.83 -9.16 16.18
C LEU A 55 17.34 -9.00 16.03
N ALA A 56 17.78 -8.25 15.02
CA ALA A 56 19.21 -8.00 14.76
C ALA A 56 19.90 -7.27 15.94
N ILE A 57 19.16 -6.40 16.65
CA ILE A 57 19.70 -5.66 17.80
C ILE A 57 19.60 -6.49 19.09
N ALA A 58 18.44 -7.08 19.36
CA ALA A 58 18.16 -7.75 20.64
C ALA A 58 18.70 -9.19 20.70
N LYS A 59 18.79 -9.86 19.55
CA LYS A 59 19.20 -11.26 19.45
C LYS A 59 20.01 -11.51 18.15
N PRO A 60 21.21 -10.93 18.04
CA PRO A 60 22.00 -11.00 16.82
C PRO A 60 22.28 -12.44 16.37
N ASP A 61 22.55 -13.35 17.30
CA ASP A 61 22.80 -14.77 16.98
C ASP A 61 21.57 -15.46 16.34
N GLU A 62 20.34 -15.06 16.73
CA GLU A 62 19.12 -15.58 16.10
C GLU A 62 18.94 -14.97 14.71
N PHE A 63 19.23 -13.68 14.57
CA PHE A 63 19.17 -12.97 13.29
C PHE A 63 20.13 -13.58 12.26
N GLU A 64 21.38 -13.86 12.63
CA GLU A 64 22.39 -14.46 11.76
C GLU A 64 22.07 -15.89 11.31
N ARG A 65 21.22 -16.62 12.08
CA ARG A 65 20.76 -17.96 11.72
C ARG A 65 19.56 -17.95 10.77
N LEU A 66 18.95 -16.79 10.50
CA LEU A 66 17.86 -16.73 9.54
C LEU A 66 18.35 -17.19 8.16
N PRO A 67 17.51 -17.93 7.42
CA PRO A 67 17.84 -18.28 6.04
C PRO A 67 17.88 -17.01 5.18
N GLU A 68 18.60 -17.03 4.06
CA GLU A 68 18.68 -15.92 3.12
C GLU A 68 17.29 -15.42 2.67
N VAL A 69 16.34 -16.35 2.49
CA VAL A 69 14.93 -16.05 2.29
C VAL A 69 14.15 -16.54 3.52
N ALA A 70 13.95 -15.64 4.47
CA ALA A 70 13.37 -15.96 5.78
C ALA A 70 11.83 -15.95 5.80
N TYR A 71 11.16 -15.81 4.67
CA TYR A 71 9.71 -15.70 4.58
C TYR A 71 9.11 -16.55 3.47
N ALA A 72 7.82 -16.83 3.59
CA ALA A 72 6.99 -17.38 2.52
C ALA A 72 5.81 -16.42 2.25
N LEU A 73 5.57 -16.14 0.99
CA LEU A 73 4.42 -15.34 0.57
C LEU A 73 3.12 -16.11 0.84
N ARG A 74 2.30 -15.62 1.76
CA ARG A 74 1.01 -16.20 2.16
C ARG A 74 -0.14 -15.60 1.39
N GLU A 75 -0.14 -14.27 1.28
CA GLU A 75 -1.12 -13.47 0.57
C GLU A 75 -0.39 -12.41 -0.26
N ARG A 76 -1.04 -11.88 -1.28
CA ARG A 76 -0.49 -10.82 -2.13
C ARG A 76 -1.13 -9.48 -1.77
N PRO A 77 -0.34 -8.47 -1.40
CA PRO A 77 -0.84 -7.13 -1.19
C PRO A 77 -0.84 -6.33 -2.50
N ARG A 78 -1.82 -5.45 -2.63
CA ARG A 78 -1.84 -4.37 -3.62
C ARG A 78 -2.12 -3.04 -2.92
N HIS A 79 -1.16 -2.14 -2.99
CA HIS A 79 -1.35 -0.75 -2.61
C HIS A 79 -2.05 -0.01 -3.77
N VAL A 80 -3.12 0.69 -3.46
CA VAL A 80 -3.91 1.46 -4.42
C VAL A 80 -3.99 2.89 -3.91
N SER A 81 -3.23 3.79 -4.54
CA SER A 81 -3.38 5.22 -4.29
C SER A 81 -4.75 5.68 -4.79
N LEU A 82 -5.50 6.36 -3.95
CA LEU A 82 -6.78 6.94 -4.32
C LEU A 82 -6.57 8.18 -5.20
N ILE A 83 -7.43 8.36 -6.20
CA ILE A 83 -7.33 9.41 -7.19
C ILE A 83 -8.66 10.16 -7.27
N ASN A 84 -8.66 11.43 -6.88
CA ASN A 84 -9.77 12.33 -7.15
C ASN A 84 -9.66 12.85 -8.60
N PRO A 85 -10.58 12.49 -9.50
CA PRO A 85 -10.56 12.97 -10.89
C PRO A 85 -11.18 14.38 -11.05
N LEU A 86 -11.92 14.86 -10.05
CA LEU A 86 -12.64 16.12 -10.09
C LEU A 86 -11.71 17.30 -9.79
N GLU A 87 -11.95 18.47 -10.41
CA GLU A 87 -11.22 19.70 -10.09
C GLU A 87 -11.41 20.11 -8.61
N GLU A 88 -12.62 19.91 -8.10
CA GLU A 88 -12.98 20.08 -6.70
C GLU A 88 -13.71 18.82 -6.23
N GLY A 89 -13.22 18.17 -5.22
CA GLY A 89 -13.81 16.99 -4.61
C GLY A 89 -13.89 17.11 -3.10
N VAL A 90 -14.50 16.13 -2.46
CA VAL A 90 -14.61 16.05 -1.01
C VAL A 90 -14.08 14.69 -0.53
N VAL A 91 -13.34 14.69 0.57
CA VAL A 91 -12.87 13.45 1.21
C VAL A 91 -14.07 12.58 1.57
N PRO A 92 -14.13 11.33 1.06
CA PRO A 92 -15.28 10.46 1.31
C PRO A 92 -15.44 10.11 2.79
N GLY A 93 -16.69 10.10 3.24
CA GLY A 93 -17.07 9.59 4.56
C GLY A 93 -17.26 8.08 4.56
N ASP A 94 -17.66 7.54 5.72
CA ASP A 94 -17.83 6.10 5.93
C ASP A 94 -18.88 5.47 4.99
N GLU A 95 -19.95 6.19 4.69
CA GLU A 95 -21.00 5.73 3.78
C GLU A 95 -20.48 5.59 2.35
N ALA A 96 -19.75 6.59 1.84
CA ALA A 96 -19.15 6.55 0.51
C ALA A 96 -18.07 5.46 0.38
N LEU A 97 -17.34 5.19 1.45
CA LEU A 97 -16.32 4.14 1.52
C LEU A 97 -16.90 2.73 1.72
N ALA A 98 -18.20 2.59 2.01
CA ALA A 98 -18.79 1.29 2.32
C ALA A 98 -18.65 0.27 1.18
N ALA A 99 -18.84 0.69 -0.07
CA ALA A 99 -18.68 -0.18 -1.23
C ALA A 99 -17.22 -0.66 -1.41
N ILE A 100 -16.23 0.20 -1.14
CA ILE A 100 -14.81 -0.18 -1.17
C ILE A 100 -14.50 -1.19 -0.05
N ARG A 101 -15.04 -0.96 1.14
CA ARG A 101 -14.86 -1.87 2.29
C ARG A 101 -15.54 -3.22 2.10
N ALA A 102 -16.55 -3.30 1.24
CA ALA A 102 -17.25 -4.54 0.89
C ALA A 102 -16.50 -5.40 -0.15
N LEU A 103 -15.43 -4.89 -0.77
CA LEU A 103 -14.64 -5.65 -1.74
C LEU A 103 -14.02 -6.88 -1.06
N PRO A 104 -14.10 -8.08 -1.67
CA PRO A 104 -13.57 -9.31 -1.08
C PRO A 104 -12.12 -9.27 -0.64
N SER A 105 -11.25 -8.56 -1.38
CA SER A 105 -9.84 -8.41 -1.03
C SER A 105 -9.53 -7.17 -0.18
N TYR A 106 -10.55 -6.40 0.24
CA TYR A 106 -10.32 -5.22 1.06
C TYR A 106 -9.60 -5.58 2.38
N ALA A 107 -8.57 -4.83 2.70
CA ALA A 107 -7.82 -5.01 3.94
C ALA A 107 -7.80 -3.75 4.82
N HIS A 108 -7.52 -2.59 4.24
CA HIS A 108 -7.36 -1.36 5.00
C HIS A 108 -7.46 -0.11 4.11
N THR A 109 -7.91 1.00 4.70
CA THR A 109 -7.93 2.33 4.07
C THR A 109 -7.27 3.34 4.98
N VAL A 110 -6.42 4.19 4.42
CA VAL A 110 -5.87 5.37 5.10
C VAL A 110 -6.26 6.60 4.31
N MET A 111 -6.93 7.55 4.95
CA MET A 111 -7.25 8.85 4.36
C MET A 111 -6.25 9.90 4.83
N ALA A 112 -5.80 10.77 3.92
CA ALA A 112 -4.84 11.84 4.22
C ALA A 112 -5.48 13.01 4.97
N HIS A 113 -6.80 13.18 4.83
CA HIS A 113 -7.55 14.28 5.43
C HIS A 113 -8.85 13.78 6.07
N PRO A 114 -9.45 14.52 7.02
CA PRO A 114 -10.74 14.18 7.60
C PRO A 114 -11.86 14.14 6.57
N ALA A 115 -12.84 13.25 6.78
CA ALA A 115 -14.04 13.16 5.94
C ALA A 115 -14.74 14.53 5.82
N GLY A 116 -15.24 14.84 4.63
CA GLY A 116 -15.87 16.12 4.34
C GLY A 116 -14.92 17.28 4.03
N SER A 117 -13.60 17.09 4.17
CA SER A 117 -12.63 18.13 3.76
C SER A 117 -12.60 18.30 2.25
N PRO A 118 -12.50 19.53 1.73
CA PRO A 118 -12.30 19.76 0.31
C PRO A 118 -10.91 19.26 -0.13
N ILE A 119 -10.86 18.65 -1.31
CA ILE A 119 -9.61 18.15 -1.91
C ILE A 119 -9.53 18.56 -3.37
N PRO A 120 -8.35 18.94 -3.87
CA PRO A 120 -8.14 19.25 -5.26
C PRO A 120 -8.10 17.97 -6.09
N ARG A 121 -8.09 18.13 -7.41
CA ARG A 121 -7.77 17.05 -8.34
C ARG A 121 -6.41 16.46 -8.01
N THR A 122 -6.33 15.12 -8.03
CA THR A 122 -5.07 14.42 -7.80
C THR A 122 -4.14 14.52 -9.00
N ILE A 123 -2.99 15.12 -8.80
CA ILE A 123 -1.92 15.27 -9.80
C ILE A 123 -0.58 14.66 -9.34
N ASP A 124 -0.42 14.44 -8.04
CA ASP A 124 0.80 13.89 -7.43
C ASP A 124 0.51 13.22 -6.07
N VAL A 125 1.55 12.76 -5.39
CA VAL A 125 1.44 12.11 -4.08
C VAL A 125 0.94 13.05 -2.97
N ALA A 126 1.18 14.36 -3.08
CA ALA A 126 0.76 15.33 -2.06
C ALA A 126 -0.73 15.68 -2.18
N THR A 127 -1.31 15.49 -3.37
CA THR A 127 -2.73 15.76 -3.66
C THR A 127 -3.59 14.51 -3.63
N GLN A 128 -3.02 13.32 -3.35
CA GLN A 128 -3.82 12.09 -3.23
C GLN A 128 -4.68 12.08 -1.97
N PRO A 129 -5.96 11.70 -2.06
CA PRO A 129 -6.89 11.64 -0.91
C PRO A 129 -6.49 10.63 0.16
N GLY A 130 -5.76 9.60 -0.23
CA GLY A 130 -5.38 8.50 0.62
C GLY A 130 -5.02 7.25 -0.18
N PHE A 131 -5.10 6.10 0.45
CA PHE A 131 -4.84 4.82 -0.21
C PHE A 131 -5.63 3.66 0.41
N VAL A 132 -5.81 2.62 -0.38
CA VAL A 132 -6.44 1.35 0.01
C VAL A 132 -5.45 0.22 -0.18
N TYR A 133 -5.43 -0.72 0.75
CA TYR A 133 -4.78 -2.03 0.58
C TYR A 133 -5.81 -3.09 0.25
N LEU A 134 -5.57 -3.80 -0.84
CA LEU A 134 -6.27 -5.03 -1.21
C LEU A 134 -5.32 -6.20 -0.95
N ILE A 135 -5.78 -7.26 -0.28
CA ILE A 135 -4.95 -8.41 0.08
C ILE A 135 -5.74 -9.68 -0.15
N SER A 136 -5.18 -10.60 -0.92
CA SER A 136 -5.73 -11.94 -1.17
C SER A 136 -4.62 -12.91 -1.59
N ASP A 137 -4.82 -14.20 -1.45
CA ASP A 137 -4.03 -15.23 -2.09
C ASP A 137 -4.40 -15.38 -3.57
N ASP A 138 -5.63 -14.99 -3.95
CA ASP A 138 -6.11 -14.94 -5.34
C ASP A 138 -5.77 -13.62 -6.03
N ARG A 139 -4.86 -13.67 -7.00
CA ARG A 139 -4.45 -12.53 -7.80
C ARG A 139 -5.58 -11.95 -8.65
N GLU A 140 -6.44 -12.80 -9.20
CA GLU A 140 -7.52 -12.35 -10.09
C GLU A 140 -8.60 -11.63 -9.28
N GLN A 141 -8.85 -12.04 -8.04
CA GLN A 141 -9.72 -11.32 -7.12
C GLN A 141 -9.19 -9.90 -6.85
N ILE A 142 -7.89 -9.75 -6.56
CA ILE A 142 -7.28 -8.42 -6.36
C ILE A 142 -7.44 -7.54 -7.61
N LEU A 143 -7.28 -8.12 -8.80
CA LEU A 143 -7.41 -7.36 -10.05
C LEU A 143 -8.87 -6.97 -10.34
N ALA A 144 -9.82 -7.83 -10.02
CA ALA A 144 -11.25 -7.52 -10.14
C ALA A 144 -11.63 -6.38 -9.18
N ASP A 145 -11.28 -6.50 -7.91
CA ASP A 145 -11.57 -5.50 -6.88
C ASP A 145 -10.88 -4.15 -7.18
N TYR A 146 -9.66 -4.18 -7.72
CA TYR A 146 -8.98 -2.98 -8.17
C TYR A 146 -9.76 -2.24 -9.28
N ARG A 147 -10.33 -2.96 -10.26
CA ARG A 147 -11.15 -2.34 -11.32
C ARG A 147 -12.41 -1.73 -10.74
N THR A 148 -13.11 -2.48 -9.90
CA THR A 148 -14.32 -1.97 -9.21
C THR A 148 -14.02 -0.74 -8.37
N LEU A 149 -12.87 -0.71 -7.67
CA LEU A 149 -12.46 0.47 -6.91
C LEU A 149 -12.28 1.69 -7.84
N ARG A 150 -11.64 1.52 -9.01
CA ARG A 150 -11.49 2.62 -9.99
C ARG A 150 -12.83 3.12 -10.55
N GLU A 151 -13.76 2.22 -10.80
CA GLU A 151 -15.14 2.57 -11.21
C GLU A 151 -15.85 3.38 -10.11
N ILE A 152 -15.71 3.00 -8.85
CA ILE A 152 -16.27 3.73 -7.70
C ILE A 152 -15.68 5.14 -7.60
N GLU A 153 -14.37 5.31 -7.81
CA GLU A 153 -13.72 6.62 -7.79
C GLU A 153 -14.23 7.54 -8.91
N GLU A 154 -14.38 7.01 -10.12
CA GLU A 154 -14.85 7.76 -11.28
C GLU A 154 -16.34 8.12 -11.17
N ASP A 155 -17.13 7.27 -10.51
CA ASP A 155 -18.58 7.40 -10.49
C ASP A 155 -19.08 8.37 -9.40
N TYR A 156 -18.71 8.17 -8.14
CA TYR A 156 -19.32 8.96 -7.05
C TYR A 156 -18.42 9.27 -5.84
N LEU A 157 -17.27 8.63 -5.69
CA LEU A 157 -16.55 8.61 -4.41
C LEU A 157 -16.24 10.02 -3.85
N TYR A 158 -15.95 10.97 -4.70
CA TYR A 158 -15.53 12.33 -4.33
C TYR A 158 -16.60 13.41 -4.57
N ASP A 159 -17.78 13.02 -5.04
CA ASP A 159 -18.88 13.92 -5.31
C ASP A 159 -20.03 13.68 -4.30
N PRO A 160 -20.18 14.56 -3.28
CA PRO A 160 -21.21 14.38 -2.26
C PRO A 160 -22.65 14.51 -2.81
N GLY A 161 -22.81 15.00 -4.03
CA GLY A 161 -24.12 15.09 -4.72
C GLY A 161 -24.49 13.80 -5.46
N ARG A 162 -23.55 12.88 -5.63
CA ARG A 162 -23.81 11.57 -6.26
C ARG A 162 -23.99 10.51 -5.19
N VAL A 163 -25.13 9.85 -5.24
CA VAL A 163 -25.44 8.69 -4.39
C VAL A 163 -25.01 7.44 -5.16
N PRO A 164 -24.39 6.42 -4.51
CA PRO A 164 -24.16 5.14 -5.15
C PRO A 164 -25.45 4.62 -5.78
N ALA A 165 -25.38 4.10 -7.00
CA ALA A 165 -26.46 3.34 -7.56
C ALA A 165 -26.70 2.16 -6.62
N THR A 166 -27.79 2.19 -5.88
CA THR A 166 -28.17 1.11 -4.93
C THR A 166 -28.20 -0.20 -5.71
N ALA A 167 -27.34 -1.14 -5.31
CA ALA A 167 -27.34 -2.51 -5.81
C ALA A 167 -28.63 -3.25 -5.42
#